data_c87a1ecd771281318814cf34b98933fb
#
_entry.id   c87a1ecd771281318814cf34b98933fb
#
_cell.length_a   1.000
_cell.length_b   1.000
_cell.length_c   1.000
_cell.angle_alpha   90.00
_cell.angle_beta   90.00
_cell.angle_gamma   90.00
#
_symmetry.space_group_name_H-M   'P 1'
#
loop_
_entity.id
_entity.type
_entity.pdbx_description
1 polymer ?
#
loop_
_entity_poly.entity_id
_entity_poly.type
_entity_poly.pdbx_seq_one_letter_code
_entity_poly.pdbx_strand_id
1 'polypeptide(L)'
;MPGHKGRGPLGCEELDITEIAGADELYEAEGIIAQSEANATQLFSTARTYYSTEGSSQCIRAMLHLALQMRPAKAGRPVLLAARNAHKALLYAAALLDIRWLWPAPDAAGALCTCPVEPEALSSALDELSAEGRTPFGVYLTSPDYLGFVQDIAGLSAVCHAHGLPLLVDNAHG
;
A
#
# COMPACT_ATOMS: atom_id res chain seq x y z
N MET A 1 -25.29 18.95 -4.56
CA MET A 1 -26.42 19.34 -3.70
C MET A 1 -27.21 18.11 -3.31
N PRO A 2 -27.28 17.75 -2.02
CA PRO A 2 -28.07 16.60 -1.58
C PRO A 2 -29.53 16.79 -1.95
N GLY A 3 -30.15 15.78 -2.56
CA GLY A 3 -31.55 15.84 -3.03
C GLY A 3 -32.59 15.97 -1.92
N HIS A 4 -32.23 15.54 -0.70
CA HIS A 4 -33.10 15.60 0.49
C HIS A 4 -33.26 17.02 1.08
N LYS A 5 -32.42 17.98 0.71
CA LYS A 5 -32.48 19.39 1.16
C LYS A 5 -32.53 19.55 2.69
N GLY A 6 -31.78 18.72 3.42
CA GLY A 6 -31.76 18.69 4.87
C GLY A 6 -32.99 18.06 5.52
N ARG A 7 -33.85 17.36 4.79
CA ARG A 7 -35.06 16.72 5.30
C ARG A 7 -35.18 15.30 4.78
N GLY A 8 -35.45 14.35 5.67
CA GLY A 8 -35.61 12.95 5.33
C GLY A 8 -35.98 12.09 6.53
N PRO A 9 -36.14 10.76 6.34
CA PRO A 9 -36.60 9.86 7.39
C PRO A 9 -35.56 9.50 8.43
N LEU A 10 -34.27 9.76 8.17
CA LEU A 10 -33.17 9.38 9.08
C LEU A 10 -32.91 10.40 10.20
N GLY A 11 -33.35 11.66 10.04
CA GLY A 11 -33.17 12.72 11.00
C GLY A 11 -31.73 13.28 11.10
N CYS A 12 -30.84 12.86 10.21
CA CYS A 12 -29.46 13.36 10.13
C CYS A 12 -29.15 14.04 8.79
N GLU A 13 -30.13 14.19 7.92
CA GLU A 13 -29.96 14.73 6.56
C GLU A 13 -29.46 16.17 6.55
N GLU A 14 -29.72 16.93 7.61
CA GLU A 14 -29.17 18.29 7.75
C GLU A 14 -27.66 18.32 7.98
N LEU A 15 -27.07 17.18 8.42
CA LEU A 15 -25.63 17.03 8.63
C LEU A 15 -24.89 16.62 7.35
N ASP A 16 -25.62 16.32 6.28
CA ASP A 16 -25.03 15.97 4.99
C ASP A 16 -24.46 17.21 4.31
N ILE A 17 -23.14 17.26 4.21
CA ILE A 17 -22.38 18.34 3.57
C ILE A 17 -21.91 18.01 2.17
N THR A 18 -22.45 16.94 1.55
CA THR A 18 -22.07 16.54 0.19
C THR A 18 -22.35 17.66 -0.80
N GLU A 19 -21.34 18.04 -1.56
CA GLU A 19 -21.40 19.06 -2.64
C GLU A 19 -21.87 20.45 -2.23
N ILE A 20 -21.79 20.83 -0.95
CA ILE A 20 -22.04 22.20 -0.54
C ILE A 20 -20.79 23.07 -0.69
N ALA A 21 -20.97 24.38 -0.89
CA ALA A 21 -19.86 25.31 -1.00
C ALA A 21 -18.95 25.27 0.24
N GLY A 22 -17.64 25.04 0.02
CA GLY A 22 -16.64 24.97 1.06
C GLY A 22 -16.45 23.60 1.73
N ALA A 23 -17.24 22.58 1.37
CA ALA A 23 -17.09 21.23 1.91
C ALA A 23 -15.96 20.43 1.25
N ASP A 24 -15.54 20.80 0.04
CA ASP A 24 -14.57 20.05 -0.75
C ASP A 24 -15.04 18.61 -1.09
N GLU A 25 -14.25 17.87 -1.83
CA GLU A 25 -14.51 16.47 -2.13
C GLU A 25 -13.19 15.70 -2.27
N LEU A 26 -13.19 14.40 -1.94
CA LEU A 26 -11.95 13.65 -1.77
C LEU A 26 -11.24 13.32 -3.11
N TYR A 27 -11.99 13.16 -4.18
CA TYR A 27 -11.43 12.73 -5.48
C TYR A 27 -10.63 13.83 -6.18
N GLU A 28 -11.13 15.07 -6.13
CA GLU A 28 -10.49 16.26 -6.73
C GLU A 28 -10.17 17.31 -5.65
N ALA A 29 -9.67 16.88 -4.50
CA ALA A 29 -9.42 17.74 -3.36
C ALA A 29 -8.72 19.06 -3.75
N GLU A 30 -9.43 20.18 -3.62
CA GLU A 30 -8.94 21.53 -3.96
C GLU A 30 -9.05 22.51 -2.79
N GLY A 31 -9.82 22.16 -1.75
CA GLY A 31 -10.13 23.01 -0.60
C GLY A 31 -9.52 22.51 0.71
N ILE A 32 -10.40 22.28 1.70
CA ILE A 32 -10.00 21.90 3.07
C ILE A 32 -9.36 20.50 3.12
N ILE A 33 -9.76 19.59 2.25
CA ILE A 33 -9.16 18.24 2.17
C ILE A 33 -7.75 18.36 1.62
N ALA A 34 -7.53 19.10 0.53
CA ALA A 34 -6.19 19.33 0.00
C ALA A 34 -5.27 19.99 1.04
N GLN A 35 -5.78 20.96 1.81
CA GLN A 35 -5.00 21.59 2.87
C GLN A 35 -4.66 20.59 3.99
N SER A 36 -5.60 19.73 4.35
CA SER A 36 -5.37 18.69 5.36
C SER A 36 -4.33 17.65 4.89
N GLU A 37 -4.40 17.21 3.63
CA GLU A 37 -3.37 16.33 3.03
C GLU A 37 -1.99 16.98 2.98
N ALA A 38 -1.92 18.28 2.68
CA ALA A 38 -0.66 19.03 2.72
C ALA A 38 -0.09 19.12 4.14
N ASN A 39 -0.92 19.34 5.16
CA ASN A 39 -0.51 19.34 6.55
C ASN A 39 0.01 17.96 6.98
N ALA A 40 -0.69 16.89 6.60
CA ALA A 40 -0.23 15.53 6.87
C ALA A 40 1.09 15.21 6.15
N THR A 41 1.25 15.65 4.91
CA THR A 41 2.49 15.54 4.13
C THR A 41 3.67 16.19 4.87
N GLN A 42 3.46 17.38 5.41
CA GLN A 42 4.49 18.07 6.19
C GLN A 42 4.77 17.37 7.52
N LEU A 43 3.72 16.96 8.25
CA LEU A 43 3.84 16.31 9.56
C LEU A 43 4.61 15.00 9.47
N PHE A 44 4.32 14.18 8.47
CA PHE A 44 4.96 12.88 8.25
C PHE A 44 6.19 12.93 7.37
N SER A 45 6.61 14.12 6.93
CA SER A 45 7.78 14.32 6.05
C SER A 45 7.75 13.44 4.79
N THR A 46 6.58 13.25 4.22
CA THR A 46 6.37 12.49 2.98
C THR A 46 6.46 13.38 1.75
N ALA A 47 6.66 12.79 0.57
CA ALA A 47 6.57 13.55 -0.68
C ALA A 47 5.13 14.00 -0.96
N ARG A 48 4.15 13.16 -0.63
CA ARG A 48 2.72 13.45 -0.72
C ARG A 48 1.91 12.47 0.13
N THR A 49 0.81 12.94 0.69
CA THR A 49 -0.15 12.15 1.46
C THR A 49 -1.53 12.24 0.81
N TYR A 50 -2.24 11.14 0.76
CA TYR A 50 -3.61 11.06 0.28
C TYR A 50 -4.48 10.36 1.30
N TYR A 51 -5.71 10.82 1.47
CA TYR A 51 -6.67 10.17 2.33
C TYR A 51 -7.47 9.09 1.60
N SER A 52 -7.90 8.11 2.36
CA SER A 52 -8.79 7.04 1.90
C SER A 52 -9.96 6.88 2.86
N THR A 53 -11.16 6.75 2.33
CA THR A 53 -12.38 6.49 3.11
C THR A 53 -12.67 5.00 3.29
N GLU A 54 -11.95 4.12 2.58
CA GLU A 54 -12.10 2.67 2.67
C GLU A 54 -10.97 1.99 3.46
N GLY A 55 -10.23 2.76 4.28
CA GLY A 55 -9.15 2.29 5.13
C GLY A 55 -7.95 1.74 4.36
N SER A 56 -7.06 1.04 5.08
CA SER A 56 -5.82 0.48 4.53
C SER A 56 -6.05 -0.49 3.36
N SER A 57 -7.19 -1.17 3.30
CA SER A 57 -7.50 -2.08 2.19
C SER A 57 -7.56 -1.37 0.84
N GLN A 58 -8.11 -0.16 0.78
CA GLN A 58 -8.07 0.66 -0.45
C GLN A 58 -6.66 1.16 -0.72
N CYS A 59 -5.94 1.61 0.31
CA CYS A 59 -4.56 2.07 0.18
C CYS A 59 -3.66 0.96 -0.40
N ILE A 60 -3.80 -0.29 0.06
CA ILE A 60 -3.05 -1.43 -0.48
C ILE A 60 -3.37 -1.63 -1.98
N ARG A 61 -4.65 -1.60 -2.37
CA ARG A 61 -5.04 -1.72 -3.79
C ARG A 61 -4.45 -0.60 -4.64
N ALA A 62 -4.57 0.64 -4.17
CA ALA A 62 -4.03 1.81 -4.87
C ALA A 62 -2.50 1.74 -5.00
N MET A 63 -1.81 1.40 -3.92
CA MET A 63 -0.35 1.27 -3.88
C MET A 63 0.16 0.23 -4.90
N LEU A 64 -0.48 -0.94 -4.96
CA LEU A 64 -0.14 -1.98 -5.94
C LEU A 64 -0.43 -1.53 -7.38
N HIS A 65 -1.57 -0.90 -7.60
CA HIS A 65 -1.93 -0.39 -8.92
C HIS A 65 -0.93 0.68 -9.40
N LEU A 66 -0.58 1.63 -8.57
CA LEU A 66 0.41 2.66 -8.87
C LEU A 66 1.79 2.06 -9.16
N ALA A 67 2.24 1.10 -8.34
CA ALA A 67 3.51 0.43 -8.57
C ALA A 67 3.54 -0.32 -9.92
N LEU A 68 2.41 -0.96 -10.29
CA LEU A 68 2.26 -1.60 -11.61
C LEU A 68 2.30 -0.60 -12.76
N GLN A 69 1.68 0.57 -12.60
CA GLN A 69 1.72 1.63 -13.63
C GLN A 69 3.14 2.18 -13.81
N MET A 70 3.87 2.36 -12.70
CA MET A 70 5.27 2.82 -12.74
C MET A 70 6.20 1.76 -13.36
N ARG A 71 5.90 0.49 -13.19
CA ARG A 71 6.71 -0.64 -13.66
C ARG A 71 5.84 -1.74 -14.28
N PRO A 72 5.30 -1.50 -15.46
CA PRO A 72 4.47 -2.49 -16.14
C PRO A 72 5.30 -3.75 -16.48
N ALA A 73 4.68 -4.91 -16.37
CA ALA A 73 5.31 -6.16 -16.75
C ALA A 73 5.67 -6.13 -18.25
N LYS A 74 6.91 -6.47 -18.57
CA LYS A 74 7.37 -6.52 -19.98
C LYS A 74 6.73 -7.68 -20.76
N ALA A 75 6.42 -8.76 -20.07
CA ALA A 75 5.72 -9.93 -20.61
C ALA A 75 5.06 -10.73 -19.49
N GLY A 76 3.95 -11.40 -19.76
CA GLY A 76 3.24 -12.26 -18.83
C GLY A 76 2.57 -11.54 -17.68
N ARG A 77 2.24 -12.28 -16.63
CA ARG A 77 1.63 -11.73 -15.42
C ARG A 77 2.65 -10.96 -14.61
N PRO A 78 2.29 -9.78 -14.07
CA PRO A 78 3.18 -9.02 -13.20
C PRO A 78 3.51 -9.82 -11.92
N VAL A 79 4.75 -9.73 -11.48
CA VAL A 79 5.25 -10.43 -10.30
C VAL A 79 5.47 -9.45 -9.16
N LEU A 80 4.99 -9.79 -7.98
CA LEU A 80 5.24 -9.09 -6.72
C LEU A 80 5.99 -10.02 -5.76
N LEU A 81 7.05 -9.54 -5.14
CA LEU A 81 7.69 -10.22 -4.03
C LEU A 81 7.06 -9.71 -2.73
N ALA A 82 6.44 -10.59 -1.94
CA ALA A 82 5.72 -10.19 -0.74
C ALA A 82 5.98 -11.10 0.44
N ALA A 83 6.09 -10.54 1.65
CA ALA A 83 6.17 -11.32 2.87
C ALA A 83 4.85 -12.06 3.14
N ARG A 84 4.94 -13.29 3.65
CA ARG A 84 3.78 -14.20 3.80
C ARG A 84 2.75 -13.75 4.84
N ASN A 85 3.10 -12.88 5.77
CA ASN A 85 2.21 -12.34 6.81
C ASN A 85 1.40 -11.13 6.33
N ALA A 86 1.33 -10.91 5.03
CA ALA A 86 0.55 -9.82 4.45
C ALA A 86 -0.95 -9.95 4.76
N HIS A 87 -1.61 -8.82 4.95
CA HIS A 87 -3.06 -8.76 5.14
C HIS A 87 -3.80 -9.30 3.91
N LYS A 88 -4.97 -9.92 4.11
CA LYS A 88 -5.81 -10.48 3.04
C LYS A 88 -6.16 -9.49 1.91
N ALA A 89 -6.14 -8.19 2.18
CA ALA A 89 -6.33 -7.16 1.17
C ALA A 89 -5.29 -7.24 0.04
N LEU A 90 -4.05 -7.67 0.34
CA LEU A 90 -3.05 -7.94 -0.68
C LEU A 90 -3.52 -9.04 -1.64
N LEU A 91 -4.05 -10.14 -1.11
CA LEU A 91 -4.52 -11.28 -1.92
C LEU A 91 -5.68 -10.87 -2.83
N TYR A 92 -6.62 -10.08 -2.30
CA TYR A 92 -7.74 -9.57 -3.08
C TYR A 92 -7.29 -8.58 -4.15
N ALA A 93 -6.35 -7.70 -3.83
CA ALA A 93 -5.77 -6.79 -4.81
C ALA A 93 -4.98 -7.53 -5.89
N ALA A 94 -4.22 -8.55 -5.52
CA ALA A 94 -3.48 -9.39 -6.46
C ALA A 94 -4.41 -10.16 -7.41
N ALA A 95 -5.55 -10.66 -6.90
CA ALA A 95 -6.57 -11.28 -7.74
C ALA A 95 -7.22 -10.28 -8.69
N LEU A 96 -7.54 -9.07 -8.21
CA LEU A 96 -8.15 -8.01 -9.02
C LEU A 96 -7.22 -7.52 -10.14
N LEU A 97 -5.93 -7.42 -9.86
CA LEU A 97 -4.91 -6.86 -10.77
C LEU A 97 -4.14 -7.95 -11.56
N ASP A 98 -4.57 -9.21 -11.46
CA ASP A 98 -3.91 -10.39 -12.06
C ASP A 98 -2.41 -10.50 -11.71
N ILE A 99 -2.04 -10.16 -10.48
CA ILE A 99 -0.66 -10.22 -9.97
C ILE A 99 -0.33 -11.65 -9.52
N ARG A 100 0.84 -12.15 -9.91
CA ARG A 100 1.48 -13.31 -9.31
C ARG A 100 2.37 -12.85 -8.17
N TRP A 101 2.08 -13.27 -6.93
CA TRP A 101 2.97 -12.99 -5.81
C TRP A 101 3.88 -14.18 -5.53
N LEU A 102 5.06 -13.88 -5.06
CA LEU A 102 6.05 -14.85 -4.60
C LEU A 102 6.40 -14.51 -3.15
N TRP A 103 6.59 -15.52 -2.35
CA TRP A 103 7.02 -15.37 -0.97
C TRP A 103 8.54 -15.58 -0.92
N PRO A 104 9.34 -14.62 -0.41
CA PRO A 104 10.70 -14.95 -0.03
C PRO A 104 10.62 -16.00 1.08
N ALA A 105 11.33 -17.11 0.91
CA ALA A 105 11.34 -18.17 1.91
C ALA A 105 11.92 -17.61 3.22
N PRO A 106 11.18 -17.61 4.33
CA PRO A 106 11.75 -17.24 5.61
C PRO A 106 12.68 -18.37 6.06
N ASP A 107 13.87 -18.02 6.52
CA ASP A 107 14.86 -18.95 7.05
C ASP A 107 14.43 -19.63 8.36
N ALA A 108 13.35 -19.19 8.96
CA ALA A 108 12.85 -19.74 10.22
C ALA A 108 11.37 -20.08 10.13
N ALA A 109 11.00 -21.20 10.72
CA ALA A 109 9.64 -21.51 11.13
C ALA A 109 9.21 -20.51 12.22
N GLY A 110 8.99 -19.26 11.82
CA GLY A 110 8.55 -18.20 12.70
C GLY A 110 7.10 -18.40 13.14
N ALA A 111 6.65 -17.58 14.08
CA ALA A 111 5.27 -17.53 14.48
C ALA A 111 4.37 -17.26 13.25
N LEU A 112 3.12 -17.74 13.32
CA LEU A 112 2.17 -17.66 12.19
C LEU A 112 1.99 -16.24 11.64
N CYS A 113 2.00 -15.24 12.51
CA CYS A 113 1.75 -13.83 12.17
C CYS A 113 3.02 -12.99 11.95
N THR A 114 4.21 -13.59 12.10
CA THR A 114 5.48 -12.90 11.95
C THR A 114 6.25 -13.46 10.77
N CYS A 115 6.86 -12.58 9.99
CA CYS A 115 7.70 -12.95 8.85
C CYS A 115 8.84 -11.93 8.75
N PRO A 116 9.88 -12.06 9.61
CA PRO A 116 11.09 -11.25 9.49
C PRO A 116 11.71 -11.44 8.10
N VAL A 117 12.13 -10.37 7.50
CA VAL A 117 12.83 -10.37 6.21
C VAL A 117 14.15 -9.63 6.42
N GLU A 118 15.25 -10.36 6.30
CA GLU A 118 16.57 -9.76 6.40
C GLU A 118 16.99 -9.16 5.04
N PRO A 119 17.69 -8.00 5.03
CA PRO A 119 18.13 -7.37 3.78
C PRO A 119 18.93 -8.31 2.87
N GLU A 120 19.82 -9.11 3.44
CA GLU A 120 20.64 -10.08 2.69
C GLU A 120 19.80 -11.19 2.04
N ALA A 121 18.79 -11.68 2.76
CA ALA A 121 17.86 -12.68 2.25
C ALA A 121 17.00 -12.12 1.11
N LEU A 122 16.57 -10.86 1.23
CA LEU A 122 15.85 -10.16 0.17
C LEU A 122 16.72 -9.98 -1.07
N SER A 123 17.99 -9.55 -0.90
CA SER A 123 18.94 -9.39 -2.00
C SER A 123 19.14 -10.70 -2.76
N SER A 124 19.40 -11.79 -2.04
CA SER A 124 19.56 -13.12 -2.62
C SER A 124 18.34 -13.57 -3.42
N ALA A 125 17.13 -13.36 -2.87
CA ALA A 125 15.89 -13.71 -3.54
C ALA A 125 15.65 -12.89 -4.83
N LEU A 126 16.03 -11.61 -4.84
CA LEU A 126 15.93 -10.75 -6.01
C LEU A 126 16.95 -11.14 -7.10
N ASP A 127 18.18 -11.52 -6.71
CA ASP A 127 19.20 -12.02 -7.62
C ASP A 127 18.79 -13.35 -8.27
N GLU A 128 18.25 -14.28 -7.50
CA GLU A 128 17.71 -15.55 -8.01
C GLU A 128 16.58 -15.32 -9.03
N LEU A 129 15.62 -14.46 -8.71
CA LEU A 129 14.54 -14.11 -9.63
C LEU A 129 15.08 -13.47 -10.92
N SER A 130 16.08 -12.59 -10.81
CA SER A 130 16.72 -11.97 -11.96
C SER A 130 17.43 -13.02 -12.83
N ALA A 131 18.12 -13.98 -12.26
CA ALA A 131 18.77 -15.08 -12.97
C ALA A 131 17.77 -15.97 -13.72
N GLU A 132 16.54 -16.11 -13.20
CA GLU A 132 15.44 -16.81 -13.85
C GLU A 132 14.72 -15.96 -14.92
N GLY A 133 15.18 -14.74 -15.18
CA GLY A 133 14.55 -13.80 -16.11
C GLY A 133 13.22 -13.21 -15.59
N ARG A 134 12.95 -13.31 -14.32
CA ARG A 134 11.75 -12.78 -13.63
C ARG A 134 12.13 -11.52 -12.85
N THR A 135 11.52 -10.41 -13.20
CA THR A 135 11.72 -9.15 -12.48
C THR A 135 10.41 -8.76 -11.80
N PRO A 136 10.36 -8.69 -10.47
CA PRO A 136 9.18 -8.18 -9.79
C PRO A 136 8.99 -6.69 -10.08
N PHE A 137 7.74 -6.20 -9.99
CA PHE A 137 7.47 -4.77 -10.11
C PHE A 137 7.64 -4.02 -8.78
N GLY A 138 7.75 -4.75 -7.67
CA GLY A 138 7.97 -4.19 -6.33
C GLY A 138 8.12 -5.28 -5.28
N VAL A 139 8.47 -4.86 -4.08
CA VAL A 139 8.54 -5.66 -2.86
C VAL A 139 7.50 -5.14 -1.88
N TYR A 140 6.71 -6.02 -1.26
CA TYR A 140 5.66 -5.66 -0.30
C TYR A 140 5.91 -6.31 1.06
N LEU A 141 5.84 -5.49 2.11
CA LEU A 141 6.05 -5.90 3.50
C LEU A 141 4.99 -5.29 4.42
N THR A 142 4.69 -5.97 5.51
CA THR A 142 3.90 -5.43 6.63
C THR A 142 4.84 -5.09 7.78
N SER A 143 4.80 -3.83 8.24
CA SER A 143 5.64 -3.34 9.34
C SER A 143 4.98 -2.13 10.03
N PRO A 144 4.65 -2.19 11.34
CA PRO A 144 4.74 -3.39 12.21
C PRO A 144 3.79 -4.51 11.77
N ASP A 145 4.11 -5.75 12.19
CA ASP A 145 3.18 -6.87 12.03
C ASP A 145 2.15 -6.94 13.17
N TYR A 146 1.27 -7.95 13.15
CA TYR A 146 0.24 -8.16 14.17
C TYR A 146 0.76 -8.39 15.60
N LEU A 147 2.04 -8.74 15.76
CA LEU A 147 2.69 -8.96 17.04
C LEU A 147 3.60 -7.79 17.45
N GLY A 148 3.64 -6.72 16.64
CA GLY A 148 4.44 -5.53 16.90
C GLY A 148 5.89 -5.64 16.40
N PHE A 149 6.25 -6.66 15.60
CA PHE A 149 7.57 -6.76 15.02
C PHE A 149 7.76 -5.69 13.93
N VAL A 150 8.82 -4.91 14.04
CA VAL A 150 9.19 -3.85 13.10
C VAL A 150 10.32 -4.36 12.22
N GLN A 151 10.15 -4.27 10.90
CA GLN A 151 11.18 -4.63 9.91
C GLN A 151 12.28 -3.58 9.84
N ASP A 152 13.49 -3.95 9.42
CA ASP A 152 14.54 -3.00 9.02
C ASP A 152 14.18 -2.35 7.68
N ILE A 153 13.25 -1.38 7.72
CA ILE A 153 12.78 -0.69 6.52
C ILE A 153 13.92 0.03 5.80
N ALA A 154 14.91 0.57 6.52
CA ALA A 154 16.03 1.28 5.90
C ALA A 154 16.93 0.33 5.09
N GLY A 155 17.33 -0.79 5.68
CA GLY A 155 18.14 -1.81 5.00
C GLY A 155 17.39 -2.43 3.81
N LEU A 156 16.11 -2.80 4.01
CA LEU A 156 15.26 -3.37 2.95
C LEU A 156 15.02 -2.37 1.81
N SER A 157 14.84 -1.09 2.12
CA SER A 157 14.71 -0.04 1.12
C SER A 157 15.99 0.13 0.31
N ALA A 158 17.15 0.09 0.95
CA ALA A 158 18.45 0.18 0.27
C ALA A 158 18.62 -0.97 -0.76
N VAL A 159 18.27 -2.20 -0.37
CA VAL A 159 18.28 -3.36 -1.27
C VAL A 159 17.31 -3.15 -2.44
N CYS A 160 16.06 -2.76 -2.16
CA CYS A 160 15.08 -2.50 -3.22
C CYS A 160 15.59 -1.44 -4.20
N HIS A 161 16.15 -0.34 -3.72
CA HIS A 161 16.70 0.72 -4.56
C HIS A 161 17.88 0.24 -5.41
N ALA A 162 18.77 -0.59 -4.86
CA ALA A 162 19.89 -1.17 -5.62
C ALA A 162 19.40 -2.02 -6.81
N HIS A 163 18.26 -2.69 -6.67
CA HIS A 163 17.59 -3.44 -7.74
C HIS A 163 16.61 -2.56 -8.57
N GLY A 164 16.53 -1.27 -8.29
CA GLY A 164 15.64 -0.32 -8.95
C GLY A 164 14.16 -0.61 -8.70
N LEU A 165 13.78 -1.17 -7.55
CA LEU A 165 12.43 -1.57 -7.18
C LEU A 165 11.84 -0.64 -6.11
N PRO A 166 10.53 -0.38 -6.13
CA PRO A 166 9.86 0.25 -5.00
C PRO A 166 9.69 -0.76 -3.86
N LEU A 167 9.88 -0.29 -2.63
CA LEU A 167 9.44 -0.97 -1.42
C LEU A 167 8.05 -0.44 -1.04
N LEU A 168 7.08 -1.32 -0.93
CA LEU A 168 5.69 -1.05 -0.57
C LEU A 168 5.47 -1.54 0.86
N VAL A 169 5.16 -0.61 1.77
CA VAL A 169 5.03 -0.94 3.20
C VAL A 169 3.59 -0.75 3.65
N ASP A 170 3.00 -1.82 4.16
CA ASP A 170 1.73 -1.77 4.88
C ASP A 170 2.02 -1.45 6.35
N ASN A 171 1.76 -0.21 6.74
CA ASN A 171 2.00 0.31 8.08
C ASN A 171 0.69 0.50 8.86
N ALA A 172 -0.33 -0.31 8.61
CA ALA A 172 -1.65 -0.15 9.23
C ALA A 172 -1.64 -0.31 10.75
N HIS A 173 -0.59 -0.89 11.33
CA HIS A 173 -0.41 -1.10 12.78
C HIS A 173 0.66 -0.18 13.40
N GLY A 174 1.19 0.78 12.65
CA GLY A 174 2.24 1.73 13.10
C GLY A 174 1.75 3.11 13.43
#